data_f74909fb4d19e35dde017e1690b33c14
#
_entry.id   f74909fb4d19e35dde017e1690b33c14
#
_cell.length_a   1.000
_cell.length_b   1.000
_cell.length_c   1.000
_cell.angle_alpha   90.00
_cell.angle_beta   90.00
_cell.angle_gamma   90.00
#
_symmetry.space_group_name_H-M   'P 1'
#
loop_
_entity.id
_entity.type
_entity.pdbx_description
1 polymer ?
#
loop_
_entity_poly.entity_id
_entity_poly.type
_entity_poly.pdbx_seq_one_letter_code
_entity_poly.pdbx_strand_id
1 'polypeptide(L)'
;MLMLEIVAYYSKQNKDLFDVLEDIYNKYGYYIEKGESIVLKGIEGKEKIKEKMDSLRNTIITEIEGVKVLKTRDYEKIEEQKSNVMYYELENDSWLAVRPSGTEPKIKFYIGVCADKKEDAITIMDKLKRFIKL
;
A
#
# COMPACT_ATOMS: atom_id res chain seq x y z
N MET A 1 12.41 25.74 -6.97
CA MET A 1 12.31 26.40 -8.30
C MET A 1 11.32 25.71 -9.21
N LEU A 2 11.52 24.43 -9.61
CA LEU A 2 10.62 23.72 -10.53
C LEU A 2 9.12 23.75 -10.13
N MET A 3 8.79 23.52 -8.87
CA MET A 3 7.39 23.58 -8.41
C MET A 3 6.75 24.96 -8.62
N LEU A 4 7.48 26.04 -8.39
CA LEU A 4 6.97 27.39 -8.63
C LEU A 4 6.72 27.66 -10.13
N GLU A 5 7.55 27.13 -10.99
CA GLU A 5 7.38 27.23 -12.45
C GLU A 5 6.15 26.45 -12.91
N ILE A 6 5.93 25.25 -12.36
CA ILE A 6 4.74 24.44 -12.63
C ILE A 6 3.47 25.16 -12.18
N VAL A 7 3.46 25.72 -10.96
CA VAL A 7 2.33 26.51 -10.45
C VAL A 7 2.06 27.71 -11.36
N ALA A 8 3.11 28.49 -11.72
CA ALA A 8 2.96 29.66 -12.58
C ALA A 8 2.45 29.30 -13.99
N TYR A 9 2.90 28.15 -14.53
CA TYR A 9 2.45 27.67 -15.83
C TYR A 9 0.95 27.33 -15.83
N TYR A 10 0.48 26.58 -14.84
CA TYR A 10 -0.93 26.17 -14.78
C TYR A 10 -1.85 27.29 -14.31
N SER A 11 -1.37 28.22 -13.47
CA SER A 11 -2.13 29.41 -13.07
C SER A 11 -2.49 30.29 -14.27
N LYS A 12 -1.63 30.38 -15.30
CA LYS A 12 -1.95 31.06 -16.55
C LYS A 12 -3.10 30.42 -17.34
N GLN A 13 -3.42 29.15 -17.04
CA GLN A 13 -4.52 28.38 -17.62
C GLN A 13 -5.75 28.33 -16.70
N ASN A 14 -5.75 29.15 -15.62
CA ASN A 14 -6.77 29.13 -14.56
C ASN A 14 -6.93 27.75 -13.88
N LYS A 15 -5.82 27.01 -13.75
CA LYS A 15 -5.77 25.72 -13.05
C LYS A 15 -4.85 25.82 -11.85
N ASP A 16 -5.28 25.24 -10.73
CA ASP A 16 -4.39 24.96 -9.61
C ASP A 16 -3.77 23.54 -9.73
N LEU A 17 -2.90 23.16 -8.79
CA LEU A 17 -2.26 21.85 -8.83
C LEU A 17 -3.21 20.70 -8.55
N PHE A 18 -4.33 20.96 -7.85
CA PHE A 18 -5.35 19.91 -7.61
C PHE A 18 -6.14 19.65 -8.89
N ASP A 19 -6.47 20.70 -9.67
CA ASP A 19 -7.09 20.54 -10.99
C ASP A 19 -6.20 19.71 -11.93
N VAL A 20 -4.89 19.99 -11.91
CA VAL A 20 -3.91 19.25 -12.72
C VAL A 20 -3.80 17.80 -12.29
N LEU A 21 -3.81 17.54 -10.97
CA LEU A 21 -3.79 16.18 -10.44
C LEU A 21 -5.06 15.40 -10.83
N GLU A 22 -6.21 16.06 -10.78
CA GLU A 22 -7.48 15.46 -11.19
C GLU A 22 -7.48 15.14 -12.70
N ASP A 23 -6.93 16.03 -13.55
CA ASP A 23 -6.73 15.76 -14.98
C ASP A 23 -5.85 14.52 -15.22
N ILE A 24 -4.79 14.37 -14.42
CA ILE A 24 -3.89 13.20 -14.48
C ILE A 24 -4.66 11.93 -14.09
N TYR A 25 -5.40 11.96 -13.01
CA TYR A 25 -6.22 10.84 -12.56
C TYR A 25 -7.30 10.46 -13.59
N ASN A 26 -7.98 11.43 -14.18
CA ASN A 26 -8.98 11.19 -15.23
C ASN A 26 -8.36 10.57 -16.49
N LYS A 27 -7.10 10.85 -16.77
CA LYS A 27 -6.39 10.34 -17.96
C LYS A 27 -5.76 8.96 -17.75
N TYR A 28 -5.22 8.71 -16.56
CA TYR A 28 -4.37 7.54 -16.29
C TYR A 28 -4.94 6.60 -15.23
N GLY A 29 -6.08 6.92 -14.63
CA GLY A 29 -6.65 6.21 -13.49
C GLY A 29 -6.28 6.84 -12.14
N TYR A 30 -7.03 6.45 -11.13
CA TYR A 30 -6.86 6.92 -9.74
C TYR A 30 -5.88 6.02 -9.00
N TYR A 31 -4.75 6.59 -8.58
CA TYR A 31 -3.73 5.92 -7.77
C TYR A 31 -3.75 6.49 -6.36
N ILE A 32 -4.10 5.66 -5.39
CA ILE A 32 -4.13 6.04 -3.98
C ILE A 32 -3.15 5.18 -3.22
N GLU A 33 -2.19 5.80 -2.53
CA GLU A 33 -1.24 5.11 -1.67
C GLU A 33 -1.44 5.49 -0.21
N LYS A 34 -1.30 4.51 0.68
CA LYS A 34 -1.38 4.71 2.13
C LYS A 34 -0.41 3.82 2.88
N GLY A 35 0.25 4.43 3.88
CA GLY A 35 1.01 3.71 4.90
C GLY A 35 0.22 3.67 6.20
N GLU A 36 0.07 2.46 6.76
CA GLU A 36 -0.52 2.26 8.09
C GLU A 36 0.51 1.58 9.00
N SER A 37 0.47 1.88 10.28
CA SER A 37 1.38 1.28 11.26
C SER A 37 0.62 0.87 12.50
N ILE A 38 0.83 -0.38 12.94
CA ILE A 38 0.27 -0.90 14.18
C ILE A 38 1.40 -1.09 15.17
N VAL A 39 1.31 -0.43 16.31
CA VAL A 39 2.27 -0.55 17.41
C VAL A 39 1.69 -1.48 18.45
N LEU A 40 2.41 -2.57 18.76
CA LEU A 40 2.06 -3.52 19.80
C LEU A 40 3.11 -3.42 20.92
N LYS A 41 2.70 -2.85 22.05
CA LYS A 41 3.64 -2.60 23.17
C LYS A 41 4.09 -3.90 23.85
N GLY A 42 5.32 -3.87 24.36
CA GLY A 42 5.88 -4.94 25.18
C GLY A 42 6.50 -6.11 24.39
N ILE A 43 6.97 -7.12 25.13
CA ILE A 43 7.59 -8.33 24.58
C ILE A 43 6.55 -9.14 23.80
N GLU A 44 5.35 -9.30 24.35
CA GLU A 44 4.22 -9.97 23.68
C GLU A 44 3.86 -9.33 22.35
N GLY A 45 4.05 -8.01 22.21
CA GLY A 45 3.83 -7.30 20.95
C GLY A 45 4.79 -7.74 19.85
N LYS A 46 6.06 -8.00 20.18
CA LYS A 46 7.04 -8.53 19.21
C LYS A 46 6.70 -9.95 18.78
N GLU A 47 6.26 -10.79 19.70
CA GLU A 47 5.86 -12.17 19.42
C GLU A 47 4.64 -12.20 18.50
N LYS A 48 3.61 -11.42 18.78
CA LYS A 48 2.42 -11.28 17.90
C LYS A 48 2.75 -10.81 16.49
N ILE A 49 3.69 -9.86 16.35
CA ILE A 49 4.15 -9.40 15.04
C ILE A 49 4.86 -10.53 14.29
N LYS A 50 5.71 -11.30 14.98
CA LYS A 50 6.39 -12.44 14.40
C LYS A 50 5.38 -13.51 13.95
N GLU A 51 4.46 -13.90 14.83
CA GLU A 51 3.37 -14.84 14.52
C GLU A 51 2.55 -14.40 13.29
N LYS A 52 2.23 -13.10 13.20
CA LYS A 52 1.52 -12.55 12.05
C LYS A 52 2.33 -12.69 10.76
N MET A 53 3.63 -12.38 10.78
CA MET A 53 4.50 -12.54 9.61
C MET A 53 4.65 -14.02 9.22
N ASP A 54 4.81 -14.91 10.18
CA ASP A 54 4.91 -16.36 9.94
C ASP A 54 3.59 -16.89 9.36
N SER A 55 2.45 -16.44 9.87
CA SER A 55 1.14 -16.77 9.32
C SER A 55 1.00 -16.31 7.86
N LEU A 56 1.39 -15.07 7.55
CA LEU A 56 1.34 -14.55 6.18
C LEU A 56 2.24 -15.34 5.21
N ARG A 57 3.38 -15.87 5.68
CA ARG A 57 4.30 -16.69 4.88
C ARG A 57 3.79 -18.10 4.64
N ASN A 58 3.15 -18.67 5.65
CA ASN A 58 2.72 -20.08 5.62
C ASN A 58 1.31 -20.25 5.04
N THR A 59 0.59 -19.17 4.80
CA THR A 59 -0.76 -19.20 4.24
C THR A 59 -0.74 -18.76 2.78
N ILE A 60 -1.30 -19.57 1.89
CA ILE A 60 -1.53 -19.19 0.50
C ILE A 60 -2.77 -18.28 0.48
N ILE A 61 -2.54 -16.99 0.26
CA ILE A 61 -3.61 -15.99 0.17
C ILE A 61 -3.90 -15.76 -1.29
N THR A 62 -5.09 -16.15 -1.72
CA THR A 62 -5.58 -15.97 -3.10
C THR A 62 -6.49 -14.75 -3.27
N GLU A 63 -7.00 -14.24 -2.14
CA GLU A 63 -7.91 -13.11 -2.08
C GLU A 63 -7.76 -12.36 -0.76
N ILE A 64 -7.86 -11.05 -0.80
CA ILE A 64 -7.87 -10.14 0.36
C ILE A 64 -9.14 -9.30 0.32
N GLU A 65 -10.10 -9.58 1.21
CA GLU A 65 -11.38 -8.83 1.31
C GLU A 65 -12.11 -8.68 -0.04
N GLY A 66 -12.11 -9.73 -0.86
CA GLY A 66 -12.73 -9.74 -2.19
C GLY A 66 -11.87 -9.11 -3.29
N VAL A 67 -10.60 -8.80 -3.01
CA VAL A 67 -9.61 -8.34 -3.99
C VAL A 67 -8.67 -9.51 -4.31
N LYS A 68 -8.58 -9.91 -5.58
CA LYS A 68 -7.80 -11.06 -6.01
C LYS A 68 -6.31 -10.81 -5.87
N VAL A 69 -5.59 -11.78 -5.30
CA VAL A 69 -4.12 -11.80 -5.26
C VAL A 69 -3.60 -12.50 -6.52
N LEU A 70 -2.82 -11.78 -7.32
CA LEU A 70 -2.23 -12.31 -8.55
C LEU A 70 -0.89 -12.99 -8.28
N LYS A 71 -0.10 -12.42 -7.35
CA LYS A 71 1.22 -12.95 -7.00
C LYS A 71 1.59 -12.57 -5.57
N THR A 72 2.25 -13.50 -4.89
CA THR A 72 2.85 -13.26 -3.58
C THR A 72 4.36 -13.36 -3.70
N ARG A 73 5.08 -12.39 -3.11
CA ARG A 73 6.55 -12.41 -3.00
C ARG A 73 6.94 -12.34 -1.53
N ASP A 74 7.74 -13.31 -1.12
CA ASP A 74 8.40 -13.32 0.18
C ASP A 74 9.87 -12.91 -0.02
N TYR A 75 10.18 -11.66 0.31
CA TYR A 75 11.52 -11.12 0.13
C TYR A 75 12.56 -11.74 1.08
N GLU A 76 12.15 -12.47 2.11
CA GLU A 76 13.09 -13.23 2.95
C GLU A 76 13.72 -14.40 2.20
N LYS A 77 13.04 -14.90 1.15
CA LYS A 77 13.50 -16.02 0.29
C LYS A 77 14.25 -15.56 -0.96
N ILE A 78 14.30 -14.24 -1.22
CA ILE A 78 14.99 -13.68 -2.38
C ILE A 78 16.40 -13.25 -1.95
N GLU A 79 17.42 -14.00 -2.32
CA GLU A 79 18.81 -13.78 -1.83
C GLU A 79 19.36 -12.40 -2.19
N GLU A 80 19.09 -11.91 -3.40
CA GLU A 80 19.61 -10.64 -3.89
C GLU A 80 19.01 -9.41 -3.18
N GLN A 81 17.84 -9.56 -2.55
CA GLN A 81 17.10 -8.48 -1.90
C GLN A 81 16.52 -8.90 -0.55
N LYS A 82 17.27 -9.73 0.17
CA LYS A 82 16.79 -10.34 1.41
C LYS A 82 16.31 -9.32 2.44
N SER A 83 15.01 -9.34 2.70
CA SER A 83 14.37 -8.48 3.69
C SER A 83 13.10 -9.11 4.23
N ASN A 84 12.75 -8.79 5.48
CA ASN A 84 11.53 -9.31 6.11
C ASN A 84 10.31 -8.53 5.59
N VAL A 85 9.91 -8.81 4.34
CA VAL A 85 8.78 -8.17 3.68
C VAL A 85 7.96 -9.23 2.94
N MET A 86 6.64 -9.19 3.15
CA MET A 86 5.66 -9.87 2.30
C MET A 86 5.05 -8.86 1.34
N TYR A 87 4.99 -9.18 0.06
CA TYR A 87 4.43 -8.33 -0.98
C TYR A 87 3.38 -9.10 -1.78
N TYR A 88 2.23 -8.50 -1.94
CA TYR A 88 1.10 -9.05 -2.68
C TYR A 88 0.80 -8.15 -3.86
N GLU A 89 0.93 -8.69 -5.06
CA GLU A 89 0.42 -8.08 -6.29
C GLU A 89 -1.06 -8.41 -6.39
N LEU A 90 -1.88 -7.40 -6.46
CA LEU A 90 -3.34 -7.53 -6.50
C LEU A 90 -3.85 -7.20 -7.90
N GLU A 91 -5.09 -7.52 -8.18
CA GLU A 91 -5.74 -7.11 -9.42
C GLU A 91 -5.76 -5.58 -9.58
N ASN A 92 -5.91 -5.11 -10.83
CA ASN A 92 -5.95 -3.69 -11.21
C ASN A 92 -4.71 -2.90 -10.77
N ASP A 93 -3.51 -3.49 -10.91
CA ASP A 93 -2.23 -2.86 -10.50
C ASP A 93 -2.18 -2.38 -9.04
N SER A 94 -3.08 -2.90 -8.22
CA SER A 94 -3.06 -2.65 -6.78
C SER A 94 -2.05 -3.56 -6.08
N TRP A 95 -1.60 -3.17 -4.89
CA TRP A 95 -0.61 -3.93 -4.15
C TRP A 95 -0.69 -3.69 -2.64
N LEU A 96 -0.20 -4.67 -1.88
CA LEU A 96 -0.04 -4.59 -0.43
C LEU A 96 1.35 -5.10 -0.04
N ALA A 97 2.09 -4.30 0.72
CA ALA A 97 3.35 -4.72 1.34
C ALA A 97 3.23 -4.71 2.85
N VAL A 98 3.76 -5.76 3.49
CA VAL A 98 3.75 -5.94 4.94
C VAL A 98 5.18 -6.07 5.43
N ARG A 99 5.57 -5.23 6.38
CA ARG A 99 6.93 -5.20 6.92
C ARG A 99 6.95 -4.92 8.42
N PRO A 100 7.56 -5.77 9.24
CA PRO A 100 7.83 -5.44 10.65
C PRO A 100 8.95 -4.39 10.75
N SER A 101 8.91 -3.59 11.82
CA SER A 101 10.03 -2.72 12.17
C SER A 101 11.16 -3.55 12.79
N GLY A 102 12.41 -3.29 12.39
CA GLY A 102 13.57 -3.96 12.99
C GLY A 102 13.90 -3.49 14.41
N THR A 103 13.50 -2.28 14.79
CA THR A 103 13.90 -1.64 16.04
C THR A 103 12.76 -1.45 17.05
N GLU A 104 11.52 -1.38 16.57
CA GLU A 104 10.34 -1.12 17.39
C GLU A 104 9.33 -2.26 17.28
N PRO A 105 8.49 -2.52 18.30
CA PRO A 105 7.41 -3.49 18.24
C PRO A 105 6.24 -2.94 17.40
N LYS A 106 6.49 -2.81 16.11
CA LYS A 106 5.59 -2.18 15.12
C LYS A 106 5.61 -2.97 13.81
N ILE A 107 4.45 -3.16 13.23
CA ILE A 107 4.27 -3.68 11.88
C ILE A 107 3.72 -2.58 10.98
N LYS A 108 4.28 -2.44 9.79
CA LYS A 108 3.89 -1.45 8.79
C LYS A 108 3.25 -2.14 7.61
N PHE A 109 2.21 -1.51 7.11
CA PHE A 109 1.50 -1.89 5.91
C PHE A 109 1.57 -0.73 4.91
N TYR A 110 1.90 -1.04 3.69
CA TYR A 110 1.89 -0.09 2.59
C TYR A 110 0.91 -0.62 1.56
N ILE A 111 -0.04 0.20 1.20
CA ILE A 111 -1.14 -0.15 0.28
C ILE A 111 -1.10 0.81 -0.88
N GLY A 112 -1.06 0.28 -2.09
CA GLY A 112 -1.29 1.03 -3.32
C GLY A 112 -2.52 0.48 -4.02
N VAL A 113 -3.43 1.35 -4.39
CA VAL A 113 -4.66 1.00 -5.11
C VAL A 113 -4.71 1.77 -6.40
N CYS A 114 -5.05 1.06 -7.48
CA CYS A 114 -5.36 1.64 -8.77
C CYS A 114 -6.79 1.29 -9.18
N ALA A 115 -7.54 2.25 -9.69
CA ALA A 115 -8.88 2.05 -10.25
C ALA A 115 -9.21 3.13 -11.28
N ASP A 116 -10.18 2.85 -12.15
CA ASP A 116 -10.63 3.82 -13.16
C ASP A 116 -11.41 5.00 -12.54
N LYS A 117 -12.04 4.77 -11.38
CA LYS A 117 -12.83 5.77 -10.68
C LYS A 117 -12.36 5.94 -9.24
N LYS A 118 -12.48 7.16 -8.74
CA LYS A 118 -12.11 7.54 -7.38
C LYS A 118 -12.84 6.73 -6.31
N GLU A 119 -14.15 6.54 -6.50
CA GLU A 119 -15.01 5.81 -5.57
C GLU A 119 -14.60 4.34 -5.45
N ASP A 120 -14.22 3.73 -6.58
CA ASP A 120 -13.74 2.35 -6.63
C ASP A 120 -12.38 2.22 -5.92
N ALA A 121 -11.47 3.17 -6.16
CA ALA A 121 -10.17 3.22 -5.48
C ALA A 121 -10.33 3.34 -3.96
N ILE A 122 -11.23 4.22 -3.48
CA ILE A 122 -11.54 4.38 -2.05
C ILE A 122 -12.12 3.08 -1.49
N THR A 123 -13.05 2.45 -2.20
CA THR A 123 -13.68 1.20 -1.78
C THR A 123 -12.66 0.07 -1.63
N ILE A 124 -11.76 -0.09 -2.59
CA ILE A 124 -10.68 -1.08 -2.54
C ILE A 124 -9.72 -0.77 -1.39
N MET A 125 -9.33 0.50 -1.22
CA MET A 125 -8.48 0.93 -0.11
C MET A 125 -9.09 0.57 1.26
N ASP A 126 -10.39 0.79 1.46
CA ASP A 126 -11.07 0.48 2.70
C ASP A 126 -11.19 -1.04 2.95
N LYS A 127 -11.34 -1.84 1.89
CA LYS A 127 -11.28 -3.30 1.98
C LYS A 127 -9.90 -3.75 2.47
N LEU A 128 -8.82 -3.31 1.82
CA LEU A 128 -7.45 -3.68 2.18
C LEU A 128 -7.09 -3.23 3.60
N LYS A 129 -7.60 -2.10 4.06
CA LYS A 129 -7.43 -1.65 5.45
C LYS A 129 -8.10 -2.56 6.48
N ARG A 130 -9.21 -3.22 6.13
CA ARG A 130 -9.83 -4.19 7.05
C ARG A 130 -8.95 -5.41 7.29
N PHE A 131 -8.28 -5.88 6.25
CA PHE A 131 -7.35 -7.01 6.33
C PHE A 131 -6.17 -6.75 7.27
N ILE A 132 -5.71 -5.51 7.39
CA ILE A 132 -4.56 -5.17 8.22
C ILE A 132 -4.87 -4.99 9.71
N LYS A 133 -6.14 -5.01 10.11
CA LYS A 133 -6.51 -4.99 11.54
C LYS A 133 -6.02 -6.29 12.19
N LEU A 134 -5.24 -6.12 13.25
CA LEU A 134 -4.72 -7.23 14.08
C LEU A 134 -5.73 -7.61 15.16
#